data_e7030b975b39c0a41e9d395f14264ae9
#
_entry.id   e7030b975b39c0a41e9d395f14264ae9
#
_cell.length_a   1.000
_cell.length_b   1.000
_cell.length_c   1.000
_cell.angle_alpha   90.00
_cell.angle_beta   90.00
_cell.angle_gamma   90.00
#
_symmetry.space_group_name_H-M   'P 1'
#
loop_
_entity.id
_entity.type
_entity.pdbx_description
1 polymer ?
#
loop_
_entity_poly.entity_id
_entity_poly.type
_entity_poly.pdbx_seq_one_letter_code
_entity_poly.pdbx_strand_id
1 'polypeptide(L)'
;MKKENIIRILSRKSDLAIIQARMVGKAIKNKYPLVKIRYHTRSTKGDMDKYTPLSKMESEGVFTEDIRHELIDNNCDLAVHSWKDLPLDLGSQTLVAGTLIRGDIRDIIFIKKTTIKKLPNKKSVTVLSSSPRRCYNLTNFLENYLPFKKKIKFINIRGNIPTRFKKYFNGEGDI
;
A
#
# COMPACT_ATOMS: atom_id res chain seq x y z
N MET A 1 -5.64 -8.48 41.42
CA MET A 1 -6.12 -7.85 40.19
C MET A 1 -5.67 -8.70 38.98
N LYS A 2 -6.59 -9.24 38.18
CA LYS A 2 -6.20 -9.95 36.93
C LYS A 2 -5.59 -8.93 35.99
N LYS A 3 -4.33 -9.13 35.64
CA LYS A 3 -3.64 -8.32 34.61
C LYS A 3 -4.43 -8.43 33.33
N GLU A 4 -5.00 -7.34 32.82
CA GLU A 4 -5.72 -7.36 31.55
C GLU A 4 -4.75 -7.75 30.42
N ASN A 5 -5.08 -8.81 29.70
CA ASN A 5 -4.31 -9.22 28.52
C ASN A 5 -4.61 -8.26 27.36
N ILE A 6 -3.83 -7.19 27.25
CA ILE A 6 -3.96 -6.20 26.19
C ILE A 6 -2.81 -6.39 25.21
N ILE A 7 -3.12 -6.42 23.93
CA ILE A 7 -2.14 -6.35 22.83
C ILE A 7 -2.28 -4.99 22.15
N ARG A 8 -1.19 -4.24 22.08
CA ARG A 8 -1.08 -2.94 21.43
C ARG A 8 -0.56 -3.14 20.02
N ILE A 9 -1.39 -2.86 19.02
CA ILE A 9 -1.04 -2.99 17.60
C ILE A 9 -0.78 -1.60 17.03
N LEU A 10 0.38 -1.40 16.44
CA LEU A 10 0.78 -0.16 15.78
C LEU A 10 0.79 -0.33 14.25
N SER A 11 0.32 0.68 13.53
CA SER A 11 0.40 0.77 12.07
C SER A 11 0.61 2.21 11.59
N ARG A 12 0.86 2.38 10.29
CA ARG A 12 0.82 3.69 9.66
C ARG A 12 -0.61 4.26 9.69
N LYS A 13 -0.73 5.59 9.54
CA LYS A 13 -2.03 6.30 9.52
C LYS A 13 -2.82 6.13 8.23
N SER A 14 -2.28 5.50 7.18
CA SER A 14 -3.02 5.33 5.93
C SER A 14 -4.19 4.35 6.11
N ASP A 15 -5.29 4.58 5.38
CA ASP A 15 -6.50 3.75 5.45
C ASP A 15 -6.19 2.26 5.26
N LEU A 16 -5.32 1.94 4.28
CA LEU A 16 -4.92 0.56 4.03
C LEU A 16 -4.19 -0.05 5.23
N ALA A 17 -3.26 0.69 5.84
CA ALA A 17 -2.50 0.19 7.00
C ALA A 17 -3.42 -0.04 8.21
N ILE A 18 -4.39 0.83 8.43
CA ILE A 18 -5.41 0.66 9.49
C ILE A 18 -6.26 -0.57 9.24
N ILE A 19 -6.71 -0.80 8.00
CA ILE A 19 -7.46 -2.00 7.61
C ILE A 19 -6.62 -3.25 7.89
N GLN A 20 -5.35 -3.27 7.49
CA GLN A 20 -4.45 -4.39 7.73
C GLN A 20 -4.24 -4.65 9.23
N ALA A 21 -4.04 -3.62 10.04
CA ALA A 21 -3.94 -3.75 11.48
C ALA A 21 -5.21 -4.34 12.11
N ARG A 22 -6.39 -3.90 11.66
CA ARG A 22 -7.67 -4.45 12.11
C ARG A 22 -7.86 -5.92 11.71
N MET A 23 -7.39 -6.32 10.52
CA MET A 23 -7.41 -7.72 10.08
C MET A 23 -6.56 -8.60 11.01
N VAL A 24 -5.36 -8.15 11.36
CA VAL A 24 -4.48 -8.85 12.31
C VAL A 24 -5.14 -8.96 13.68
N GLY A 25 -5.64 -7.86 14.22
CA GLY A 25 -6.32 -7.86 15.52
C GLY A 25 -7.56 -8.74 15.54
N LYS A 26 -8.34 -8.80 14.45
CA LYS A 26 -9.47 -9.71 14.31
C LYS A 26 -9.01 -11.17 14.32
N ALA A 27 -7.93 -11.51 13.62
CA ALA A 27 -7.38 -12.85 13.61
C ALA A 27 -6.91 -13.29 15.01
N ILE A 28 -6.25 -12.39 15.76
CA ILE A 28 -5.85 -12.63 17.14
C ILE A 28 -7.07 -12.85 18.03
N LYS A 29 -8.09 -11.99 17.94
CA LYS A 29 -9.32 -12.13 18.75
C LYS A 29 -10.11 -13.41 18.45
N ASN A 30 -10.11 -13.86 17.21
CA ASN A 30 -10.76 -15.12 16.85
C ASN A 30 -10.10 -16.32 17.55
N LYS A 31 -8.78 -16.29 17.74
CA LYS A 31 -8.02 -17.35 18.41
C LYS A 31 -7.99 -17.17 19.93
N TYR A 32 -7.98 -15.92 20.40
CA TYR A 32 -7.87 -15.54 21.80
C TYR A 32 -8.96 -14.52 22.18
N PRO A 33 -10.21 -14.94 22.40
CA PRO A 33 -11.36 -14.04 22.59
C PRO A 33 -11.25 -13.09 23.79
N LEU A 34 -10.51 -13.50 24.83
CA LEU A 34 -10.34 -12.74 26.07
C LEU A 34 -9.29 -11.62 25.96
N VAL A 35 -8.50 -11.60 24.87
CA VAL A 35 -7.49 -10.56 24.65
C VAL A 35 -8.15 -9.27 24.21
N LYS A 36 -7.78 -8.15 24.82
CA LYS A 36 -8.16 -6.81 24.39
C LYS A 36 -7.14 -6.29 23.37
N ILE A 37 -7.60 -5.76 22.26
CA ILE A 37 -6.74 -5.14 21.23
C ILE A 37 -6.86 -3.63 21.34
N ARG A 38 -5.71 -2.94 21.44
CA ARG A 38 -5.62 -1.49 21.30
C ARG A 38 -4.86 -1.17 19.99
N TYR A 39 -5.43 -0.29 19.20
CA TYR A 39 -4.83 0.14 17.92
C TYR A 39 -4.22 1.53 18.07
N HIS A 40 -3.00 1.67 17.62
CA HIS A 40 -2.26 2.93 17.56
C HIS A 40 -1.81 3.19 16.13
N THR A 41 -1.68 4.45 15.76
CA THR A 41 -1.20 4.83 14.43
C THR A 41 -0.09 5.85 14.54
N ARG A 42 0.90 5.78 13.63
CA ARG A 42 1.99 6.72 13.51
C ARG A 42 2.20 7.15 12.05
N SER A 43 2.53 8.41 11.83
CA SER A 43 3.03 8.86 10.53
C SER A 43 4.51 8.53 10.44
N THR A 44 4.96 8.06 9.29
CA THR A 44 6.37 7.79 9.00
C THR A 44 7.00 8.92 8.19
N LYS A 45 8.32 8.99 8.11
CA LYS A 45 9.04 9.94 7.27
C LYS A 45 8.55 9.88 5.82
N GLY A 46 8.34 8.69 5.29
CA GLY A 46 7.81 8.48 3.94
C GLY A 46 6.36 8.94 3.74
N ASP A 47 5.56 9.04 4.81
CA ASP A 47 4.21 9.61 4.76
C ASP A 47 4.23 11.15 4.75
N MET A 48 5.24 11.74 5.36
CA MET A 48 5.41 13.20 5.45
C MET A 48 6.00 13.77 4.16
N ASP A 49 6.98 13.12 3.56
CA ASP A 49 7.57 13.54 2.29
C ASP A 49 6.70 13.10 1.11
N LYS A 50 5.95 14.04 0.57
CA LYS A 50 5.04 13.83 -0.58
C LYS A 50 5.68 14.19 -1.93
N TYR A 51 6.86 14.79 -1.92
CA TYR A 51 7.48 15.39 -3.10
C TYR A 51 8.61 14.54 -3.67
N THR A 52 9.48 14.01 -2.83
CA THR A 52 10.62 13.20 -3.27
C THR A 52 10.17 11.89 -3.91
N PRO A 53 10.55 11.58 -5.16
CA PRO A 53 10.27 10.29 -5.77
C PRO A 53 10.79 9.14 -4.89
N LEU A 54 10.01 8.06 -4.73
CA LEU A 54 10.40 6.90 -3.91
C LEU A 54 11.74 6.29 -4.33
N SER A 55 12.06 6.35 -5.63
CA SER A 55 13.36 5.90 -6.18
C SER A 55 14.55 6.77 -5.80
N LYS A 56 14.31 7.97 -5.26
CA LYS A 56 15.35 8.90 -4.80
C LYS A 56 15.40 9.02 -3.27
N MET A 57 14.52 8.32 -2.56
CA MET A 57 14.60 8.25 -1.10
C MET A 57 15.75 7.31 -0.71
N GLU A 58 16.74 7.84 -0.05
CA GLU A 58 18.05 7.19 0.20
C GLU A 58 18.03 6.06 1.22
N SER A 59 16.92 5.76 1.89
CA SER A 59 16.91 4.73 2.93
C SER A 59 15.89 3.64 2.69
N GLU A 60 16.32 2.39 2.75
CA GLU A 60 15.45 1.28 3.06
C GLU A 60 14.75 1.58 4.40
N GLY A 61 13.46 1.23 4.50
CA GLY A 61 12.75 1.41 5.77
C GLY A 61 12.06 2.78 6.00
N VAL A 62 12.02 3.70 5.01
CA VAL A 62 11.36 5.02 5.13
C VAL A 62 9.93 4.93 5.67
N PHE A 63 9.25 3.81 5.46
CA PHE A 63 7.89 3.56 5.94
C PHE A 63 7.81 2.64 7.17
N THR A 64 8.93 2.13 7.65
CA THR A 64 8.93 1.09 8.69
C THR A 64 9.78 1.43 9.90
N GLU A 65 10.85 2.21 9.72
CA GLU A 65 11.84 2.45 10.78
C GLU A 65 11.25 3.18 12.01
N ASP A 66 10.45 4.24 11.78
CA ASP A 66 9.79 4.95 12.87
C ASP A 66 8.84 4.04 13.70
N ILE A 67 8.23 3.05 13.04
CA ILE A 67 7.33 2.09 13.69
C ILE A 67 8.14 0.99 14.38
N ARG A 68 9.28 0.60 13.79
CA ARG A 68 10.19 -0.38 14.38
C ARG A 68 10.77 0.13 15.70
N HIS A 69 11.16 1.40 15.76
CA HIS A 69 11.62 2.02 17.01
C HIS A 69 10.55 1.97 18.11
N GLU A 70 9.29 2.27 17.80
CA GLU A 70 8.20 2.14 18.76
C GLU A 70 8.04 0.71 19.32
N LEU A 71 8.31 -0.30 18.48
CA LEU A 71 8.29 -1.70 18.89
C LEU A 71 9.46 -2.03 19.82
N ILE A 72 10.67 -1.58 19.48
CA ILE A 72 11.90 -1.76 20.29
C ILE A 72 11.76 -1.07 21.64
N ASP A 73 11.19 0.14 21.67
CA ASP A 73 10.97 0.95 22.87
C ASP A 73 9.78 0.43 23.72
N ASN A 74 9.19 -0.72 23.36
CA ASN A 74 8.02 -1.31 24.05
C ASN A 74 6.78 -0.39 24.09
N ASN A 75 6.64 0.56 23.18
CA ASN A 75 5.45 1.39 23.05
C ASN A 75 4.29 0.65 22.35
N CYS A 76 4.58 -0.44 21.67
CA CYS A 76 3.60 -1.38 21.12
C CYS A 76 4.12 -2.82 21.22
N ASP A 77 3.22 -3.79 21.04
CA ASP A 77 3.55 -5.21 21.14
C ASP A 77 3.67 -5.85 19.74
N LEU A 78 2.97 -5.29 18.77
CA LEU A 78 2.99 -5.70 17.37
C LEU A 78 2.99 -4.48 16.44
N ALA A 79 3.82 -4.53 15.40
CA ALA A 79 3.80 -3.61 14.27
C ALA A 79 3.22 -4.32 13.04
N VAL A 80 2.29 -3.67 12.32
CA VAL A 80 1.67 -4.25 11.13
C VAL A 80 2.06 -3.49 9.89
N HIS A 81 2.64 -4.20 8.93
CA HIS A 81 3.12 -3.68 7.66
C HIS A 81 2.66 -4.51 6.47
N SER A 82 2.57 -3.90 5.31
CA SER A 82 2.56 -4.64 4.05
C SER A 82 3.95 -5.25 3.84
N TRP A 83 4.03 -6.53 3.49
CA TRP A 83 5.31 -7.24 3.32
C TRP A 83 6.30 -6.50 2.40
N LYS A 84 5.80 -5.93 1.31
CA LYS A 84 6.62 -5.20 0.31
C LYS A 84 7.32 -3.94 0.86
N ASP A 85 6.88 -3.43 2.01
CA ASP A 85 7.41 -2.22 2.63
C ASP A 85 8.45 -2.53 3.70
N LEU A 86 8.62 -3.82 4.06
CA LEU A 86 9.64 -4.27 5.00
C LEU A 86 11.00 -4.32 4.32
N PRO A 87 12.09 -3.90 4.98
CA PRO A 87 13.45 -4.13 4.52
C PRO A 87 13.77 -5.64 4.53
N LEU A 88 14.79 -6.04 3.78
CA LEU A 88 15.25 -7.44 3.77
C LEU A 88 15.86 -7.84 5.12
N ASP A 89 16.62 -6.93 5.72
CA ASP A 89 17.17 -7.11 7.06
C ASP A 89 16.30 -6.37 8.09
N LEU A 90 15.78 -7.12 9.04
CA LEU A 90 14.96 -6.57 10.15
C LEU A 90 15.81 -6.27 11.39
N GLY A 91 17.12 -6.52 11.33
CA GLY A 91 18.02 -6.44 12.49
C GLY A 91 17.71 -7.49 13.56
N SER A 92 18.55 -7.53 14.61
CA SER A 92 18.48 -8.56 15.66
C SER A 92 17.36 -8.37 16.68
N GLN A 93 16.76 -7.18 16.75
CA GLN A 93 15.80 -6.80 17.80
C GLN A 93 14.34 -7.01 17.41
N THR A 94 14.06 -7.30 16.15
CA THR A 94 12.71 -7.51 15.63
C THR A 94 12.66 -8.72 14.72
N LEU A 95 11.47 -9.33 14.63
CA LEU A 95 11.25 -10.50 13.77
C LEU A 95 9.85 -10.46 13.13
N VAL A 96 9.67 -11.19 12.06
CA VAL A 96 8.33 -11.44 11.50
C VAL A 96 7.66 -12.53 12.30
N ALA A 97 6.70 -12.15 13.16
CA ALA A 97 5.95 -13.07 14.01
C ALA A 97 4.91 -13.89 13.23
N GLY A 98 4.45 -13.40 12.10
CA GLY A 98 3.47 -14.12 11.28
C GLY A 98 2.92 -13.29 10.13
N THR A 99 2.18 -13.97 9.26
CA THR A 99 1.44 -13.37 8.15
C THR A 99 0.01 -13.89 8.12
N LEU A 100 -0.91 -13.09 7.63
CA LEU A 100 -2.26 -13.55 7.33
C LEU A 100 -2.28 -14.33 6.02
N ILE A 101 -3.37 -15.08 5.79
CA ILE A 101 -3.62 -15.71 4.50
C ILE A 101 -3.57 -14.64 3.40
N ARG A 102 -2.81 -14.94 2.34
CA ARG A 102 -2.62 -14.01 1.24
C ARG A 102 -3.93 -13.80 0.48
N GLY A 103 -4.28 -12.53 0.24
CA GLY A 103 -5.39 -12.15 -0.62
C GLY A 103 -5.07 -12.31 -2.10
N ASP A 104 -6.00 -11.91 -2.95
CA ASP A 104 -5.81 -11.86 -4.40
C ASP A 104 -4.66 -10.92 -4.76
N ILE A 105 -3.71 -11.43 -5.55
CA ILE A 105 -2.49 -10.71 -5.94
C ILE A 105 -2.62 -9.94 -7.25
N ARG A 106 -3.73 -10.08 -7.94
CA ARG A 106 -3.95 -9.47 -9.26
C ARG A 106 -4.00 -7.96 -9.16
N ASP A 107 -3.41 -7.29 -10.14
CA ASP A 107 -3.60 -5.86 -10.32
C ASP A 107 -4.99 -5.61 -10.92
N ILE A 108 -5.62 -4.51 -10.53
CA ILE A 108 -6.94 -4.09 -11.04
C ILE A 108 -6.76 -2.86 -11.92
N ILE A 109 -7.40 -2.88 -13.07
CA ILE A 109 -7.43 -1.77 -14.02
C ILE A 109 -8.78 -1.06 -13.93
N PHE A 110 -8.76 0.27 -13.81
CA PHE A 110 -9.96 1.12 -13.78
C PHE A 110 -10.00 1.97 -15.05
N ILE A 111 -11.06 1.80 -15.84
CA ILE A 111 -11.32 2.57 -17.05
C ILE A 111 -12.75 3.11 -16.99
N LYS A 112 -12.93 4.43 -17.19
CA LYS A 112 -14.28 5.02 -17.29
C LYS A 112 -14.97 4.53 -18.56
N LYS A 113 -16.26 4.21 -18.48
CA LYS A 113 -17.08 3.88 -19.67
C LYS A 113 -16.99 4.94 -20.77
N THR A 114 -16.95 6.21 -20.38
CA THR A 114 -16.79 7.34 -21.31
C THR A 114 -15.43 7.35 -21.98
N THR A 115 -14.36 6.94 -21.27
CA THR A 115 -13.02 6.79 -21.82
C THR A 115 -12.98 5.68 -22.87
N ILE A 116 -13.56 4.52 -22.56
CA ILE A 116 -13.64 3.38 -23.51
C ILE A 116 -14.25 3.83 -24.84
N LYS A 117 -15.35 4.60 -24.81
CA LYS A 117 -16.00 5.13 -26.01
C LYS A 117 -15.11 6.10 -26.82
N LYS A 118 -14.19 6.80 -26.14
CA LYS A 118 -13.27 7.77 -26.77
C LYS A 118 -11.96 7.16 -27.23
N LEU A 119 -11.60 5.97 -26.75
CA LEU A 119 -10.33 5.30 -27.08
C LEU A 119 -10.07 5.18 -28.60
N PRO A 120 -11.06 4.83 -29.46
CA PRO A 120 -10.82 4.73 -30.90
C PRO A 120 -10.21 6.00 -31.51
N ASN A 121 -10.63 7.17 -31.05
CA ASN A 121 -10.23 8.47 -31.58
C ASN A 121 -8.95 9.04 -30.93
N LYS A 122 -8.38 8.36 -29.92
CA LYS A 122 -7.15 8.80 -29.25
C LYS A 122 -5.91 8.26 -29.96
N LYS A 123 -4.87 9.08 -30.07
CA LYS A 123 -3.54 8.66 -30.58
C LYS A 123 -2.74 7.88 -29.52
N SER A 124 -2.99 8.13 -28.24
CA SER A 124 -2.31 7.48 -27.13
C SER A 124 -3.25 7.31 -25.93
N VAL A 125 -2.94 6.33 -25.10
CA VAL A 125 -3.64 6.05 -23.83
C VAL A 125 -2.72 6.41 -22.67
N THR A 126 -3.21 7.22 -21.74
CA THR A 126 -2.46 7.65 -20.56
C THR A 126 -2.81 6.77 -19.36
N VAL A 127 -1.82 6.08 -18.81
CA VAL A 127 -1.94 5.18 -17.67
C VAL A 127 -1.31 5.80 -16.42
N LEU A 128 -2.04 5.89 -15.33
CA LEU A 128 -1.56 6.43 -14.05
C LEU A 128 -0.90 5.34 -13.23
N SER A 129 0.42 5.26 -13.25
CA SER A 129 1.18 4.30 -12.45
C SER A 129 2.59 4.80 -12.17
N SER A 130 3.03 4.66 -10.90
CA SER A 130 4.42 4.91 -10.47
C SER A 130 5.18 3.62 -10.18
N SER A 131 4.61 2.45 -10.46
CA SER A 131 5.23 1.16 -10.21
C SER A 131 5.94 0.66 -11.48
N PRO A 132 7.28 0.54 -11.50
CA PRO A 132 8.00 0.01 -12.67
C PRO A 132 7.49 -1.37 -13.09
N ARG A 133 7.24 -2.25 -12.12
CA ARG A 133 6.66 -3.59 -12.37
C ARG A 133 5.31 -3.52 -13.09
N ARG A 134 4.41 -2.63 -12.63
CA ARG A 134 3.10 -2.46 -13.28
C ARG A 134 3.23 -1.88 -14.66
N CYS A 135 4.08 -0.87 -14.84
CA CYS A 135 4.31 -0.27 -16.15
C CYS A 135 4.78 -1.32 -17.16
N TYR A 136 5.75 -2.15 -16.76
CA TYR A 136 6.26 -3.23 -17.59
C TYR A 136 5.16 -4.24 -17.98
N ASN A 137 4.45 -4.78 -16.99
CA ASN A 137 3.41 -5.78 -17.24
C ASN A 137 2.23 -5.23 -18.03
N LEU A 138 1.81 -3.97 -17.75
CA LEU A 138 0.67 -3.36 -18.39
C LEU A 138 0.94 -2.98 -19.85
N THR A 139 2.18 -2.69 -20.24
CA THR A 139 2.50 -2.36 -21.64
C THR A 139 2.05 -3.48 -22.54
N ASN A 140 2.58 -4.68 -22.36
CA ASN A 140 2.22 -5.84 -23.17
C ASN A 140 0.74 -6.20 -23.07
N PHE A 141 0.17 -6.11 -21.85
CA PHE A 141 -1.25 -6.41 -21.67
C PHE A 141 -2.14 -5.45 -22.44
N LEU A 142 -1.93 -4.14 -22.31
CA LEU A 142 -2.77 -3.13 -22.97
C LEU A 142 -2.59 -3.11 -24.49
N GLU A 143 -1.37 -3.35 -24.99
CA GLU A 143 -1.13 -3.46 -26.43
C GLU A 143 -1.87 -4.63 -27.08
N ASN A 144 -2.03 -5.75 -26.34
CA ASN A 144 -2.71 -6.94 -26.85
C ASN A 144 -4.23 -6.92 -26.64
N TYR A 145 -4.71 -6.30 -25.55
CA TYR A 145 -6.12 -6.40 -25.16
C TYR A 145 -6.93 -5.11 -25.39
N LEU A 146 -6.29 -3.98 -25.65
CA LEU A 146 -7.03 -2.83 -26.14
C LEU A 146 -7.49 -3.09 -27.59
N PRO A 147 -8.75 -2.74 -27.91
CA PRO A 147 -9.31 -3.01 -29.24
C PRO A 147 -8.62 -2.28 -30.39
N PHE A 148 -7.63 -1.44 -30.07
CA PHE A 148 -6.89 -0.65 -31.06
C PHE A 148 -5.42 -0.54 -30.64
N LYS A 149 -4.48 -0.67 -31.59
CA LYS A 149 -3.06 -0.39 -31.32
C LYS A 149 -2.88 1.08 -30.97
N LYS A 150 -2.52 1.38 -29.74
CA LYS A 150 -2.33 2.73 -29.23
C LYS A 150 -0.99 2.85 -28.53
N LYS A 151 -0.38 4.02 -28.62
CA LYS A 151 0.82 4.32 -27.83
C LYS A 151 0.43 4.43 -26.35
N ILE A 152 1.04 3.63 -25.50
CA ILE A 152 0.84 3.69 -24.06
C ILE A 152 1.80 4.72 -23.45
N LYS A 153 1.28 5.65 -22.67
CA LYS A 153 2.06 6.64 -21.93
C LYS A 153 1.78 6.46 -20.44
N PHE A 154 2.84 6.29 -19.65
CA PHE A 154 2.72 6.25 -18.19
C PHE A 154 2.99 7.61 -17.58
N ILE A 155 2.12 8.01 -16.66
CA ILE A 155 2.29 9.20 -15.81
C ILE A 155 2.41 8.74 -14.37
N ASN A 156 3.44 9.24 -13.69
CA ASN A 156 3.67 8.95 -12.30
C ASN A 156 2.54 9.53 -11.44
N ILE A 157 2.01 8.69 -10.54
CA ILE A 157 0.97 9.07 -9.60
C ILE A 157 1.40 8.73 -8.17
N ARG A 158 1.33 9.69 -7.26
CA ARG A 158 1.61 9.52 -5.84
C ARG A 158 0.36 9.73 -4.99
N GLY A 159 0.43 9.28 -3.76
CA GLY A 159 -0.63 9.35 -2.76
C GLY A 159 -1.20 7.97 -2.42
N ASN A 160 -2.05 7.92 -1.41
CA ASN A 160 -2.84 6.75 -1.04
C ASN A 160 -3.91 6.44 -2.12
N ILE A 161 -4.59 5.32 -1.99
CA ILE A 161 -5.61 4.89 -2.95
C ILE A 161 -6.68 5.96 -3.19
N PRO A 162 -7.33 6.55 -2.17
CA PRO A 162 -8.30 7.63 -2.38
C PRO A 162 -7.74 8.83 -3.16
N THR A 163 -6.52 9.25 -2.85
CA THR A 163 -5.85 10.36 -3.57
C THR A 163 -5.65 10.03 -5.04
N ARG A 164 -5.22 8.79 -5.36
CA ARG A 164 -5.02 8.35 -6.75
C ARG A 164 -6.34 8.30 -7.51
N PHE A 165 -7.40 7.80 -6.89
CA PHE A 165 -8.74 7.84 -7.49
C PHE A 165 -9.21 9.26 -7.75
N LYS A 166 -9.02 10.20 -6.81
CA LYS A 166 -9.36 11.60 -7.03
C LYS A 166 -8.67 12.17 -8.27
N LYS A 167 -7.36 11.95 -8.42
CA LYS A 167 -6.59 12.37 -9.60
C LYS A 167 -7.12 11.73 -10.88
N TYR A 168 -7.38 10.44 -10.87
CA TYR A 168 -7.97 9.73 -11.99
C TYR A 168 -9.35 10.29 -12.37
N PHE A 169 -10.23 10.53 -11.40
CA PHE A 169 -11.55 11.12 -11.65
C PHE A 169 -11.49 12.56 -12.15
N ASN A 170 -10.47 13.32 -11.75
CA ASN A 170 -10.19 14.66 -12.27
C ASN A 170 -9.62 14.64 -13.71
N GLY A 171 -9.38 13.48 -14.30
CA GLY A 171 -8.98 13.35 -15.70
C GLY A 171 -7.47 13.42 -15.94
N GLU A 172 -6.64 13.21 -14.91
CA GLU A 172 -5.17 13.20 -15.08
C GLU A 172 -4.69 12.00 -15.93
N GLY A 173 -5.53 10.96 -16.13
CA GLY A 173 -5.24 9.81 -16.99
C GLY A 173 -6.50 9.12 -17.49
N ASP A 174 -6.31 8.20 -18.42
CA ASP A 174 -7.37 7.40 -19.04
C ASP A 174 -7.63 6.10 -18.25
N ILE A 175 -6.56 5.53 -17.65
CA ILE A 175 -6.51 4.27 -16.92
C ILE A 175 -5.78 4.50 -15.60
#